data_1922665b36f672e1a3717ff3c60b758d
#
_entry.id   1922665b36f672e1a3717ff3c60b758d
#
_cell.length_a   1.000
_cell.length_b   1.000
_cell.length_c   1.000
_cell.angle_alpha   90.00
_cell.angle_beta   90.00
_cell.angle_gamma   90.00
#
_symmetry.space_group_name_H-M   'P 1'
#
loop_
_entity.id
_entity.type
_entity.pdbx_description
1 polymer ?
#
loop_
_entity_poly.entity_id
_entity_poly.type
_entity_poly.pdbx_seq_one_letter_code
_entity_poly.pdbx_strand_id
1 'polypeptide(L)'
;MIDKGVKSSRIMSNDLVSIVMLSHNNGRYLKETIESVMAQTYQNWELLFVDDYSNDDSMSQLMEIKETDDKQRTQVFQNWNIREITRFNVVQMVNRQGEAISRNSALRDAKGRWIAFLNVGDVWSPDKLEKQVAFMEKNGYAFSYTQYGLMTPDSKERGIVVGGKDHLTHEDFLKCCWPSYLTVMYDREKVGNMSVLAPQNNDYALWLNVSEHADCYLLKENLATMRTKWASLLGKVLLTNSAKWRYDAYRYDENLNPTKSFLYTVRNGCYGLVKWMKYVERK
;
A
#
# COMPACT_ATOMS: atom_id res chain seq x y z
N MET A 1 22.41 25.07 -33.14
CA MET A 1 22.09 23.63 -33.17
C MET A 1 21.39 23.33 -31.88
N ILE A 2 20.06 23.24 -31.90
CA ILE A 2 19.23 22.97 -30.73
C ILE A 2 18.96 21.49 -30.78
N ASP A 3 19.40 20.80 -29.73
CA ASP A 3 19.32 19.35 -29.60
C ASP A 3 17.85 18.88 -29.50
N LYS A 4 17.49 18.03 -30.45
CA LYS A 4 16.18 17.37 -30.51
C LYS A 4 16.24 16.15 -29.64
N GLY A 5 15.62 16.17 -28.44
CA GLY A 5 15.64 14.98 -27.60
C GLY A 5 14.66 14.91 -26.44
N VAL A 6 13.67 15.80 -26.36
CA VAL A 6 12.55 15.55 -25.45
C VAL A 6 11.49 14.74 -26.20
N LYS A 7 11.58 13.41 -26.13
CA LYS A 7 10.46 12.55 -26.48
C LYS A 7 9.30 12.93 -25.58
N SER A 8 8.31 13.60 -26.15
CA SER A 8 6.98 13.72 -25.57
C SER A 8 6.45 12.28 -25.35
N SER A 9 6.74 11.69 -24.18
CA SER A 9 6.07 10.48 -23.76
C SER A 9 4.60 10.87 -23.59
N ARG A 10 3.75 10.42 -24.50
CA ARG A 10 2.32 10.35 -24.31
C ARG A 10 2.10 9.78 -22.92
N ILE A 11 1.58 10.60 -22.00
CA ILE A 11 1.04 10.11 -20.74
C ILE A 11 -0.17 9.26 -21.14
N MET A 12 0.08 7.97 -21.32
CA MET A 12 -0.97 6.99 -21.59
C MET A 12 -1.73 6.80 -20.29
N SER A 13 -3.05 6.84 -20.30
CA SER A 13 -3.91 6.53 -19.16
C SER A 13 -3.62 5.15 -18.56
N ASN A 14 -2.96 4.28 -19.30
CA ASN A 14 -2.61 2.91 -18.90
C ASN A 14 -1.46 2.82 -17.87
N ASP A 15 -0.71 3.88 -17.61
CA ASP A 15 0.46 3.81 -16.71
C ASP A 15 0.23 4.55 -15.38
N LEU A 16 -0.99 5.02 -15.13
CA LEU A 16 -1.35 5.72 -13.90
C LEU A 16 -1.24 4.78 -12.69
N VAL A 17 -0.61 5.25 -11.61
CA VAL A 17 -0.58 4.59 -10.31
C VAL A 17 -1.62 5.23 -9.39
N SER A 18 -2.61 4.46 -8.92
CA SER A 18 -3.52 4.88 -7.85
C SER A 18 -2.93 4.46 -6.50
N ILE A 19 -2.61 5.44 -5.68
CA ILE A 19 -2.07 5.24 -4.32
C ILE A 19 -3.23 5.28 -3.33
N VAL A 20 -3.53 4.15 -2.71
CA VAL A 20 -4.57 4.05 -1.67
C VAL A 20 -3.96 4.37 -0.31
N MET A 21 -4.44 5.44 0.32
CA MET A 21 -3.96 5.90 1.62
C MET A 21 -5.10 6.08 2.60
N LEU A 22 -5.00 5.40 3.74
CA LEU A 22 -5.97 5.50 4.83
C LEU A 22 -5.39 6.29 6.00
N SER A 23 -6.23 7.08 6.67
CA SER A 23 -5.89 7.83 7.87
C SER A 23 -6.99 7.74 8.92
N HIS A 24 -6.58 7.68 10.19
CA HIS A 24 -7.43 7.94 11.34
C HIS A 24 -6.59 8.47 12.49
N ASN A 25 -6.76 9.77 12.82
CA ASN A 25 -6.02 10.45 13.90
C ASN A 25 -4.49 10.29 13.82
N ASN A 26 -3.93 10.52 12.63
CA ASN A 26 -2.50 10.40 12.36
C ASN A 26 -1.85 11.71 11.85
N GLY A 27 -2.43 12.89 12.14
CA GLY A 27 -1.96 14.20 11.69
C GLY A 27 -0.47 14.45 11.98
N ARG A 28 0.02 13.96 13.12
CA ARG A 28 1.45 14.03 13.48
C ARG A 28 2.39 13.51 12.38
N TYR A 29 1.98 12.52 11.61
CA TYR A 29 2.84 11.86 10.60
C TYR A 29 2.42 12.15 9.16
N LEU A 30 1.30 12.84 8.98
CA LEU A 30 0.67 13.04 7.67
C LEU A 30 1.62 13.74 6.70
N LYS A 31 2.22 14.85 7.13
CA LYS A 31 3.12 15.64 6.30
C LYS A 31 4.29 14.81 5.77
N GLU A 32 5.00 14.08 6.63
CA GLU A 32 6.14 13.24 6.25
C GLU A 32 5.74 12.15 5.24
N THR A 33 4.58 11.52 5.46
CA THR A 33 4.05 10.50 4.53
C THR A 33 3.72 11.08 3.17
N ILE A 34 2.98 12.20 3.12
CA ILE A 34 2.60 12.86 1.85
C ILE A 34 3.83 13.38 1.11
N GLU A 35 4.78 13.99 1.81
CA GLU A 35 6.05 14.44 1.21
C GLU A 35 6.80 13.27 0.54
N SER A 36 6.78 12.07 1.13
CA SER A 36 7.39 10.89 0.52
C SER A 36 6.70 10.43 -0.78
N VAL A 37 5.40 10.68 -0.91
CA VAL A 37 4.63 10.44 -2.15
C VAL A 37 4.92 11.53 -3.17
N MET A 38 4.95 12.79 -2.76
CA MET A 38 5.23 13.92 -3.66
C MET A 38 6.66 13.88 -4.22
N ALA A 39 7.60 13.32 -3.46
CA ALA A 39 9.00 13.14 -3.86
C ALA A 39 9.24 11.96 -4.83
N GLN A 40 8.22 11.20 -5.21
CA GLN A 40 8.40 10.08 -6.13
C GLN A 40 8.91 10.55 -7.49
N THR A 41 9.93 9.85 -8.03
CA THR A 41 10.47 10.10 -9.37
C THR A 41 9.46 9.78 -10.47
N TYR A 42 8.62 8.77 -10.24
CA TYR A 42 7.48 8.44 -11.09
C TYR A 42 6.34 9.41 -10.85
N GLN A 43 6.07 10.31 -11.79
CA GLN A 43 5.14 11.44 -11.61
C GLN A 43 3.68 11.15 -12.01
N ASN A 44 3.39 10.02 -12.68
CA ASN A 44 2.05 9.66 -13.14
C ASN A 44 1.28 8.88 -12.07
N TRP A 45 0.87 9.58 -11.01
CA TRP A 45 0.11 8.99 -9.92
C TRP A 45 -1.07 9.89 -9.48
N GLU A 46 -2.08 9.25 -8.92
CA GLU A 46 -3.13 9.87 -8.12
C GLU A 46 -3.09 9.35 -6.69
N LEU A 47 -3.49 10.17 -5.72
CA LEU A 47 -3.62 9.80 -4.32
C LEU A 47 -5.10 9.70 -3.95
N LEU A 48 -5.55 8.52 -3.56
CA LEU A 48 -6.88 8.25 -3.02
C LEU A 48 -6.76 8.24 -1.50
N PHE A 49 -6.98 9.41 -0.90
CA PHE A 49 -6.88 9.58 0.54
C PHE A 49 -8.26 9.44 1.17
N VAL A 50 -8.40 8.48 2.08
CA VAL A 50 -9.63 8.28 2.84
C VAL A 50 -9.37 8.49 4.33
N ASP A 51 -10.04 9.49 4.88
CA ASP A 51 -10.05 9.78 6.31
C ASP A 51 -11.23 9.07 6.99
N ASP A 52 -10.92 8.11 7.87
CA ASP A 52 -11.91 7.34 8.62
C ASP A 52 -12.36 8.08 9.90
N TYR A 53 -12.92 9.31 9.71
CA TYR A 53 -13.49 10.11 10.76
C TYR A 53 -12.45 10.57 11.81
N SER A 54 -11.38 11.22 11.35
CA SER A 54 -10.42 11.88 12.27
C SER A 54 -11.03 13.10 12.97
N ASN A 55 -10.57 13.34 14.19
CA ASN A 55 -10.91 14.52 14.99
C ASN A 55 -9.68 15.36 15.37
N ASP A 56 -8.52 15.04 14.79
CA ASP A 56 -7.29 15.81 14.86
C ASP A 56 -7.15 16.75 13.65
N ASP A 57 -5.99 17.36 13.47
CA ASP A 57 -5.70 18.30 12.40
C ASP A 57 -5.33 17.65 11.05
N SER A 58 -5.48 16.32 10.93
CA SER A 58 -5.11 15.57 9.70
C SER A 58 -5.74 16.17 8.45
N MET A 59 -7.04 16.44 8.47
CA MET A 59 -7.76 16.94 7.29
C MET A 59 -7.34 18.37 6.91
N SER A 60 -7.14 19.25 7.88
CA SER A 60 -6.69 20.63 7.59
C SER A 60 -5.28 20.65 6.99
N GLN A 61 -4.36 19.86 7.52
CA GLN A 61 -3.01 19.70 6.96
C GLN A 61 -3.04 19.15 5.52
N LEU A 62 -3.86 18.12 5.27
CA LEU A 62 -3.99 17.54 3.93
C LEU A 62 -4.52 18.55 2.92
N MET A 63 -5.55 19.32 3.29
CA MET A 63 -6.15 20.31 2.39
C MET A 63 -5.18 21.43 2.05
N GLU A 64 -4.34 21.88 2.99
CA GLU A 64 -3.27 22.85 2.73
C GLU A 64 -2.23 22.33 1.74
N ILE A 65 -1.78 21.08 1.93
CA ILE A 65 -0.83 20.43 1.01
C ILE A 65 -1.44 20.30 -0.39
N LYS A 66 -2.69 19.82 -0.47
CA LYS A 66 -3.43 19.69 -1.74
C LYS A 66 -3.57 21.01 -2.46
N GLU A 67 -3.98 22.07 -1.78
CA GLU A 67 -4.09 23.42 -2.39
C GLU A 67 -2.75 23.90 -2.94
N THR A 68 -1.67 23.64 -2.21
CA THR A 68 -0.33 24.03 -2.64
C THR A 68 0.09 23.27 -3.89
N ASP A 69 -0.12 21.95 -3.94
CA ASP A 69 0.17 21.12 -5.12
C ASP A 69 -0.70 21.56 -6.32
N ASP A 70 -2.00 21.75 -6.12
CA ASP A 70 -2.92 22.18 -7.17
C ASP A 70 -2.52 23.55 -7.76
N LYS A 71 -2.12 24.52 -6.93
CA LYS A 71 -1.62 25.83 -7.38
C LYS A 71 -0.34 25.70 -8.23
N GLN A 72 0.63 24.90 -7.76
CA GLN A 72 1.87 24.68 -8.51
C GLN A 72 1.61 23.99 -9.85
N ARG A 73 0.77 22.97 -9.87
CA ARG A 73 0.41 22.24 -11.10
C ARG A 73 -0.36 23.14 -12.06
N THR A 74 -1.27 23.96 -11.58
CA THR A 74 -1.97 24.94 -12.42
C THR A 74 -1.00 25.89 -13.12
N GLN A 75 0.02 26.41 -12.43
CA GLN A 75 1.03 27.27 -13.03
C GLN A 75 1.84 26.57 -14.14
N VAL A 76 2.18 25.28 -13.93
CA VAL A 76 2.95 24.50 -14.91
C VAL A 76 2.10 24.15 -16.13
N PHE A 77 0.80 23.86 -15.95
CA PHE A 77 -0.07 23.33 -17.00
C PHE A 77 -1.03 24.34 -17.63
N GLN A 78 -0.95 25.62 -17.27
CA GLN A 78 -1.78 26.69 -17.83
C GLN A 78 -1.86 26.70 -19.36
N ASN A 79 -0.78 26.25 -20.03
CA ASN A 79 -0.69 26.22 -21.50
C ASN A 79 -1.09 24.88 -22.13
N TRP A 80 -1.52 23.88 -21.35
CA TRP A 80 -1.67 22.49 -21.84
C TRP A 80 -3.11 21.98 -21.90
N ASN A 81 -4.11 22.81 -21.62
CA ASN A 81 -5.54 22.44 -21.66
C ASN A 81 -5.88 21.12 -20.92
N ILE A 82 -5.19 20.85 -19.81
CA ILE A 82 -5.38 19.64 -18.98
C ILE A 82 -6.57 19.88 -18.06
N ARG A 83 -7.62 19.05 -18.20
CA ARG A 83 -8.88 19.18 -17.45
C ARG A 83 -8.78 18.76 -15.99
N GLU A 84 -7.87 17.85 -15.63
CA GLU A 84 -7.67 17.38 -14.25
C GLU A 84 -6.30 17.85 -13.73
N ILE A 85 -6.31 18.94 -12.97
CA ILE A 85 -5.09 19.50 -12.36
C ILE A 85 -4.78 18.77 -11.05
N THR A 86 -5.81 18.45 -10.27
CA THR A 86 -5.64 17.76 -8.98
C THR A 86 -5.36 16.28 -9.15
N ARG A 87 -4.39 15.81 -8.42
CA ARG A 87 -4.06 14.38 -8.28
C ARG A 87 -4.42 13.82 -6.88
N PHE A 88 -5.07 14.64 -6.05
CA PHE A 88 -5.56 14.28 -4.73
C PHE A 88 -7.08 14.06 -4.81
N ASN A 89 -7.52 12.83 -4.64
CA ASN A 89 -8.92 12.47 -4.40
C ASN A 89 -9.09 12.21 -2.90
N VAL A 90 -9.83 13.09 -2.23
CA VAL A 90 -9.95 13.09 -0.76
C VAL A 90 -11.38 12.78 -0.37
N VAL A 91 -11.56 11.74 0.43
CA VAL A 91 -12.84 11.33 1.00
C VAL A 91 -12.74 11.37 2.53
N GLN A 92 -13.64 12.10 3.16
CA GLN A 92 -13.80 12.08 4.61
C GLN A 92 -15.07 11.31 4.97
N MET A 93 -14.94 10.27 5.79
CA MET A 93 -16.09 9.49 6.25
C MET A 93 -16.90 10.28 7.29
N VAL A 94 -18.22 10.18 7.22
CA VAL A 94 -19.16 10.89 8.14
C VAL A 94 -19.22 10.27 9.53
N ASN A 95 -18.73 9.03 9.68
CA ASN A 95 -18.55 8.32 10.94
C ASN A 95 -17.46 7.26 10.74
N ARG A 96 -16.97 6.68 11.83
CA ARG A 96 -15.95 5.64 11.76
C ARG A 96 -16.50 4.35 11.16
N GLN A 97 -16.01 3.99 9.98
CA GLN A 97 -16.43 2.82 9.22
C GLN A 97 -15.44 1.64 9.33
N GLY A 98 -14.20 1.93 9.71
CA GLY A 98 -13.11 0.97 9.73
C GLY A 98 -12.37 0.85 8.39
N GLU A 99 -11.14 0.37 8.47
CA GLU A 99 -10.20 0.39 7.34
C GLU A 99 -10.67 -0.41 6.12
N ALA A 100 -11.44 -1.49 6.29
CA ALA A 100 -11.94 -2.30 5.17
C ALA A 100 -12.90 -1.50 4.28
N ILE A 101 -13.87 -0.80 4.88
CA ILE A 101 -14.84 0.02 4.14
C ILE A 101 -14.13 1.23 3.51
N SER A 102 -13.27 1.88 4.26
CA SER A 102 -12.48 3.02 3.77
C SER A 102 -11.59 2.61 2.58
N ARG A 103 -10.96 1.44 2.64
CA ARG A 103 -10.16 0.88 1.54
C ARG A 103 -11.00 0.56 0.31
N ASN A 104 -12.14 -0.10 0.50
CA ASN A 104 -13.05 -0.42 -0.60
C ASN A 104 -13.56 0.86 -1.28
N SER A 105 -13.81 1.93 -0.53
CA SER A 105 -14.16 3.23 -1.10
C SER A 105 -13.04 3.76 -2.01
N ALA A 106 -11.80 3.77 -1.54
CA ALA A 106 -10.66 4.20 -2.34
C ALA A 106 -10.46 3.32 -3.60
N LEU A 107 -10.51 1.99 -3.44
CA LEU A 107 -10.34 1.06 -4.56
C LEU A 107 -11.40 1.21 -5.65
N ARG A 108 -12.66 1.53 -5.28
CA ARG A 108 -13.74 1.80 -6.23
C ARG A 108 -13.48 3.03 -7.08
N ASP A 109 -12.87 4.07 -6.48
CA ASP A 109 -12.62 5.35 -7.14
C ASP A 109 -11.25 5.40 -7.88
N ALA A 110 -10.44 4.34 -7.76
CA ALA A 110 -9.15 4.21 -8.42
C ALA A 110 -9.29 4.21 -9.95
N LYS A 111 -8.52 5.06 -10.62
CA LYS A 111 -8.48 5.19 -12.10
C LYS A 111 -7.25 4.50 -12.69
N GLY A 112 -6.18 4.36 -11.90
CA GLY A 112 -4.90 3.82 -12.36
C GLY A 112 -4.95 2.34 -12.72
N ARG A 113 -4.05 1.94 -13.61
CA ARG A 113 -3.74 0.55 -13.88
C ARG A 113 -3.04 -0.10 -12.69
N TRP A 114 -2.06 0.60 -12.14
CA TRP A 114 -1.30 0.13 -10.98
C TRP A 114 -1.96 0.60 -9.69
N ILE A 115 -2.18 -0.32 -8.76
CA ILE A 115 -2.69 0.00 -7.42
C ILE A 115 -1.58 -0.23 -6.42
N ALA A 116 -1.21 0.83 -5.69
CA ALA A 116 -0.21 0.81 -4.64
C ALA A 116 -0.81 1.29 -3.31
N PHE A 117 -0.18 0.97 -2.19
CA PHE A 117 -0.76 1.18 -0.86
C PHE A 117 0.24 1.80 0.09
N LEU A 118 -0.20 2.83 0.82
CA LEU A 118 0.59 3.48 1.87
C LEU A 118 -0.34 4.01 2.96
N ASN A 119 -0.07 3.70 4.22
CA ASN A 119 -0.81 4.30 5.33
C ASN A 119 -0.07 5.49 5.91
N VAL A 120 -0.82 6.46 6.45
CA VAL A 120 -0.23 7.59 7.17
C VAL A 120 0.60 7.07 8.36
N GLY A 121 1.85 7.52 8.41
CA GLY A 121 2.86 7.09 9.38
C GLY A 121 4.04 6.34 8.73
N ASP A 122 3.83 5.70 7.59
CA ASP A 122 4.87 5.04 6.82
C ASP A 122 5.41 5.97 5.72
N VAL A 123 6.57 5.67 5.17
CA VAL A 123 7.20 6.47 4.10
C VAL A 123 7.77 5.59 2.99
N TRP A 124 7.84 6.14 1.79
CA TRP A 124 8.44 5.52 0.62
C TRP A 124 9.78 6.16 0.25
N SER A 125 10.70 5.35 -0.32
CA SER A 125 11.87 5.86 -1.01
C SER A 125 11.45 6.60 -2.29
N PRO A 126 12.18 7.65 -2.72
CA PRO A 126 11.77 8.47 -3.86
C PRO A 126 11.61 7.71 -5.19
N ASP A 127 12.31 6.61 -5.35
CA ASP A 127 12.34 5.78 -6.56
C ASP A 127 11.46 4.53 -6.51
N LYS A 128 10.63 4.40 -5.46
CA LYS A 128 9.82 3.19 -5.23
C LYS A 128 8.85 2.91 -6.38
N LEU A 129 8.04 3.88 -6.77
CA LEU A 129 7.04 3.66 -7.82
C LEU A 129 7.70 3.35 -9.15
N GLU A 130 8.73 4.11 -9.54
CA GLU A 130 9.47 3.90 -10.78
C GLU A 130 10.07 2.50 -10.87
N LYS A 131 10.77 2.07 -9.83
CA LYS A 131 11.42 0.76 -9.78
C LYS A 131 10.42 -0.38 -9.77
N GLN A 132 9.33 -0.25 -9.03
CA GLN A 132 8.35 -1.32 -8.90
C GLN A 132 7.52 -1.47 -10.18
N VAL A 133 7.10 -0.36 -10.82
CA VAL A 133 6.43 -0.40 -12.13
C VAL A 133 7.35 -1.02 -13.17
N ALA A 134 8.60 -0.54 -13.29
CA ALA A 134 9.57 -1.09 -14.23
C ALA A 134 9.84 -2.60 -14.02
N PHE A 135 9.93 -3.04 -12.75
CA PHE A 135 10.07 -4.45 -12.40
C PHE A 135 8.89 -5.30 -12.89
N MET A 136 7.67 -4.81 -12.64
CA MET A 136 6.45 -5.52 -13.04
C MET A 136 6.29 -5.57 -14.57
N GLU A 137 6.51 -4.46 -15.25
CA GLU A 137 6.41 -4.39 -16.71
C GLU A 137 7.45 -5.27 -17.41
N LYS A 138 8.73 -5.13 -17.00
CA LYS A 138 9.83 -5.89 -17.59
C LYS A 138 9.61 -7.40 -17.53
N ASN A 139 8.99 -7.91 -16.47
CA ASN A 139 8.81 -9.34 -16.22
C ASN A 139 7.38 -9.81 -16.52
N GLY A 140 6.47 -8.92 -16.88
CA GLY A 140 5.06 -9.25 -17.11
C GLY A 140 4.27 -9.60 -15.83
N TYR A 141 4.76 -9.23 -14.65
CA TYR A 141 4.15 -9.54 -13.36
C TYR A 141 2.90 -8.69 -13.11
N ALA A 142 1.87 -9.31 -12.53
CA ALA A 142 0.64 -8.63 -12.18
C ALA A 142 0.53 -8.30 -10.69
N PHE A 143 1.38 -8.88 -9.84
CA PHE A 143 1.40 -8.64 -8.41
C PHE A 143 2.85 -8.68 -7.89
N SER A 144 3.23 -7.69 -7.10
CA SER A 144 4.58 -7.59 -6.56
C SER A 144 4.61 -6.93 -5.17
N TYR A 145 5.72 -7.12 -4.48
CA TYR A 145 6.04 -6.41 -3.25
C TYR A 145 7.55 -6.12 -3.15
N THR A 146 7.93 -5.22 -2.25
CA THR A 146 9.32 -4.83 -2.01
C THR A 146 9.78 -5.24 -0.61
N GLN A 147 11.07 -5.15 -0.33
CA GLN A 147 11.57 -5.11 1.03
C GLN A 147 11.20 -3.77 1.68
N TYR A 148 11.21 -3.72 3.03
CA TYR A 148 11.00 -2.50 3.78
C TYR A 148 11.86 -2.42 5.03
N GLY A 149 12.24 -1.20 5.39
CA GLY A 149 12.93 -0.88 6.62
C GLY A 149 11.96 -0.64 7.78
N LEU A 150 12.51 -0.52 8.98
CA LEU A 150 11.76 -0.14 10.18
C LEU A 150 12.30 1.16 10.76
N MET A 151 11.40 2.04 11.23
CA MET A 151 11.75 3.26 11.97
C MET A 151 10.99 3.37 13.29
N THR A 152 11.53 4.18 14.20
CA THR A 152 10.87 4.53 15.46
C THR A 152 9.73 5.52 15.23
N PRO A 153 8.86 5.77 16.24
CA PRO A 153 7.88 6.85 16.17
C PRO A 153 8.48 8.24 15.90
N ASP A 154 9.75 8.44 16.23
CA ASP A 154 10.49 9.69 16.02
C ASP A 154 11.37 9.67 14.74
N SER A 155 10.95 8.90 13.74
CA SER A 155 11.57 8.81 12.40
C SER A 155 13.04 8.37 12.38
N LYS A 156 13.52 7.68 13.43
CA LYS A 156 14.89 7.13 13.46
C LYS A 156 14.90 5.71 12.90
N GLU A 157 15.73 5.46 11.90
CA GLU A 157 15.92 4.13 11.34
C GLU A 157 16.41 3.14 12.40
N ARG A 158 15.94 1.90 12.32
CA ARG A 158 16.32 0.82 13.25
C ARG A 158 17.44 -0.08 12.73
N GLY A 159 17.92 0.13 11.50
CA GLY A 159 18.88 -0.77 10.87
C GLY A 159 18.29 -2.18 10.66
N ILE A 160 16.98 -2.30 10.50
CA ILE A 160 16.29 -3.57 10.27
C ILE A 160 15.61 -3.50 8.90
N VAL A 161 15.86 -4.52 8.08
CA VAL A 161 15.18 -4.71 6.79
C VAL A 161 14.39 -6.01 6.83
N VAL A 162 13.15 -5.95 6.38
CA VAL A 162 12.24 -7.08 6.30
C VAL A 162 12.02 -7.43 4.83
N GLY A 163 12.33 -8.65 4.47
CA GLY A 163 12.11 -9.22 3.14
C GLY A 163 11.05 -10.31 3.14
N GLY A 164 11.20 -11.24 2.20
CA GLY A 164 10.32 -12.38 2.06
C GLY A 164 10.79 -13.35 0.98
N LYS A 165 9.91 -14.24 0.54
CA LYS A 165 10.17 -15.17 -0.57
C LYS A 165 10.18 -14.42 -1.91
N ASP A 166 11.04 -14.86 -2.83
CA ASP A 166 11.15 -14.29 -4.19
C ASP A 166 9.86 -14.42 -5.00
N HIS A 167 9.16 -15.53 -4.82
CA HIS A 167 7.92 -15.89 -5.50
C HIS A 167 6.92 -16.48 -4.51
N LEU A 168 5.67 -16.05 -4.59
CA LEU A 168 4.57 -16.45 -3.73
C LEU A 168 3.37 -16.81 -4.59
N THR A 169 2.87 -18.03 -4.40
CA THR A 169 1.59 -18.50 -4.95
C THR A 169 0.46 -18.23 -3.98
N HIS A 170 -0.79 -18.36 -4.41
CA HIS A 170 -1.96 -18.30 -3.54
C HIS A 170 -1.83 -19.26 -2.34
N GLU A 171 -1.31 -20.49 -2.56
CA GLU A 171 -1.07 -21.45 -1.48
C GLU A 171 -0.07 -20.94 -0.43
N ASP A 172 0.93 -20.16 -0.84
CA ASP A 172 1.86 -19.52 0.10
C ASP A 172 1.18 -18.42 0.91
N PHE A 173 0.27 -17.65 0.32
CA PHE A 173 -0.56 -16.69 1.04
C PHE A 173 -1.47 -17.38 2.04
N LEU A 174 -2.09 -18.51 1.71
CA LEU A 174 -2.86 -19.31 2.66
C LEU A 174 -2.02 -19.80 3.87
N LYS A 175 -0.70 -19.87 3.75
CA LYS A 175 0.21 -20.24 4.86
C LYS A 175 0.62 -19.05 5.71
N CYS A 176 0.84 -17.87 5.12
CA CYS A 176 1.33 -16.69 5.82
C CYS A 176 1.05 -15.40 5.05
N CYS A 177 0.76 -14.31 5.75
CA CYS A 177 0.78 -12.97 5.17
C CYS A 177 2.24 -12.54 4.94
N TRP A 178 2.70 -12.62 3.69
CA TRP A 178 4.10 -12.33 3.33
C TRP A 178 4.37 -10.83 3.16
N PRO A 179 3.65 -10.08 2.29
CA PRO A 179 3.91 -8.66 2.09
C PRO A 179 3.34 -7.80 3.22
N SER A 180 3.95 -6.66 3.42
CA SER A 180 3.38 -5.58 4.22
C SER A 180 2.67 -4.58 3.31
N TYR A 181 1.62 -3.93 3.81
CA TYR A 181 0.74 -3.04 3.07
C TYR A 181 1.51 -2.00 2.24
N LEU A 182 2.48 -1.30 2.85
CA LEU A 182 3.27 -0.26 2.20
C LEU A 182 4.18 -0.74 1.06
N THR A 183 4.32 -2.06 0.86
CA THR A 183 5.24 -2.64 -0.12
C THR A 183 4.56 -3.11 -1.39
N VAL A 184 3.25 -3.30 -1.35
CA VAL A 184 2.49 -3.97 -2.39
C VAL A 184 2.16 -3.06 -3.56
N MET A 185 2.15 -3.67 -4.76
CA MET A 185 1.57 -3.12 -5.98
C MET A 185 0.96 -4.24 -6.82
N TYR A 186 -0.22 -3.99 -7.42
CA TYR A 186 -0.81 -4.92 -8.39
C TYR A 186 -1.32 -4.22 -9.65
N ASP A 187 -1.40 -4.97 -10.75
CA ASP A 187 -1.95 -4.56 -12.05
C ASP A 187 -3.46 -4.83 -12.08
N ARG A 188 -4.27 -3.79 -11.94
CA ARG A 188 -5.73 -3.90 -11.93
C ARG A 188 -6.31 -4.39 -13.25
N GLU A 189 -5.66 -4.13 -14.38
CA GLU A 189 -6.13 -4.62 -15.68
C GLU A 189 -6.03 -6.14 -15.79
N LYS A 190 -5.04 -6.75 -15.11
CA LYS A 190 -4.83 -8.21 -15.10
C LYS A 190 -5.57 -8.90 -13.95
N VAL A 191 -5.61 -8.27 -12.77
CA VAL A 191 -6.18 -8.85 -11.55
C VAL A 191 -7.67 -8.57 -11.44
N GLY A 192 -8.13 -7.41 -11.98
CA GLY A 192 -9.51 -6.94 -11.84
C GLY A 192 -9.69 -5.98 -10.66
N ASN A 193 -10.94 -5.58 -10.44
CA ASN A 193 -11.30 -4.73 -9.30
C ASN A 193 -11.41 -5.56 -8.04
N MET A 194 -10.56 -5.25 -7.06
CA MET A 194 -10.51 -5.97 -5.79
C MET A 194 -11.30 -5.25 -4.70
N SER A 195 -11.86 -6.04 -3.78
CA SER A 195 -12.51 -5.55 -2.56
C SER A 195 -12.29 -6.53 -1.41
N VAL A 196 -12.50 -6.09 -0.19
CA VAL A 196 -12.40 -6.91 1.02
C VAL A 196 -13.80 -7.17 1.56
N LEU A 197 -14.17 -8.44 1.76
CA LEU A 197 -15.45 -8.84 2.34
C LEU A 197 -15.37 -9.01 3.86
N ALA A 198 -14.20 -9.34 4.39
CA ALA A 198 -13.99 -9.52 5.82
C ALA A 198 -14.39 -8.26 6.62
N PRO A 199 -15.21 -8.41 7.69
CA PRO A 199 -15.80 -7.27 8.39
C PRO A 199 -14.79 -6.41 9.16
N GLN A 200 -13.55 -6.83 9.30
CA GLN A 200 -12.51 -6.11 10.02
C GLN A 200 -11.26 -5.94 9.15
N ASN A 201 -10.55 -4.84 9.41
CA ASN A 201 -9.33 -4.44 8.75
C ASN A 201 -8.39 -5.62 8.48
N ASN A 202 -8.29 -6.02 7.24
CA ASN A 202 -7.47 -7.16 6.89
C ASN A 202 -6.82 -6.98 5.53
N ASP A 203 -5.61 -6.38 5.54
CA ASP A 203 -4.74 -6.36 4.36
C ASP A 203 -4.55 -7.76 3.80
N TYR A 204 -4.55 -8.74 4.70
CA TYR A 204 -4.36 -10.13 4.36
C TYR A 204 -5.50 -10.69 3.49
N ALA A 205 -6.75 -10.32 3.77
CA ALA A 205 -7.89 -10.71 2.94
C ALA A 205 -7.74 -10.17 1.51
N LEU A 206 -7.30 -8.91 1.38
CA LEU A 206 -7.05 -8.33 0.07
C LEU A 206 -5.95 -9.08 -0.69
N TRP A 207 -4.86 -9.46 0.00
CA TRP A 207 -3.77 -10.21 -0.66
C TRP A 207 -4.17 -11.64 -1.03
N LEU A 208 -5.03 -12.28 -0.26
CA LEU A 208 -5.63 -13.55 -0.64
C LEU A 208 -6.41 -13.40 -1.95
N ASN A 209 -7.33 -12.44 -2.02
CA ASN A 209 -8.14 -12.18 -3.22
C ASN A 209 -7.25 -11.87 -4.46
N VAL A 210 -6.24 -11.01 -4.32
CA VAL A 210 -5.31 -10.70 -5.41
C VAL A 210 -4.54 -11.94 -5.86
N SER A 211 -4.10 -12.78 -4.90
CA SER A 211 -3.31 -13.98 -5.18
C SER A 211 -4.08 -15.12 -5.86
N GLU A 212 -5.41 -15.09 -5.83
CA GLU A 212 -6.22 -16.00 -6.66
C GLU A 212 -6.07 -15.74 -8.17
N HIS A 213 -5.69 -14.51 -8.54
CA HIS A 213 -5.60 -14.06 -9.93
C HIS A 213 -4.17 -13.94 -10.43
N ALA A 214 -3.19 -13.78 -9.53
CA ALA A 214 -1.79 -13.58 -9.91
C ALA A 214 -0.83 -13.99 -8.80
N ASP A 215 0.26 -14.64 -9.18
CA ASP A 215 1.40 -14.89 -8.30
C ASP A 215 2.11 -13.58 -7.95
N CYS A 216 2.67 -13.50 -6.73
CA CYS A 216 3.34 -12.31 -6.22
C CYS A 216 4.85 -12.46 -6.23
N TYR A 217 5.56 -11.44 -6.67
CA TYR A 217 7.02 -11.45 -6.85
C TYR A 217 7.70 -10.36 -6.01
N LEU A 218 8.83 -10.71 -5.40
CA LEU A 218 9.62 -9.80 -4.58
C LEU A 218 10.62 -9.00 -5.44
N LEU A 219 10.49 -7.68 -5.42
CA LEU A 219 11.59 -6.79 -5.79
C LEU A 219 12.51 -6.64 -4.56
N LYS A 220 13.72 -7.21 -4.64
CA LYS A 220 14.72 -7.27 -3.54
C LYS A 220 15.40 -5.93 -3.28
N GLU A 221 14.60 -4.88 -3.12
CA GLU A 221 15.08 -3.55 -2.76
C GLU A 221 14.28 -3.00 -1.59
N ASN A 222 14.96 -2.31 -0.66
CA ASN A 222 14.33 -1.63 0.47
C ASN A 222 13.79 -0.28 0.00
N LEU A 223 12.52 -0.24 -0.42
CA LEU A 223 11.88 0.93 -1.04
C LEU A 223 10.80 1.56 -0.17
N ALA A 224 10.63 1.09 1.05
CA ALA A 224 9.63 1.60 1.98
C ALA A 224 10.14 1.49 3.43
N THR A 225 9.62 2.32 4.33
CA THR A 225 9.97 2.25 5.76
C THR A 225 8.70 2.32 6.60
N MET A 226 8.53 1.30 7.45
CA MET A 226 7.39 1.17 8.35
C MET A 226 7.71 1.83 9.69
N ARG A 227 6.83 2.68 10.16
CA ARG A 227 6.89 3.26 11.49
C ARG A 227 6.30 2.31 12.52
N THR A 228 7.06 1.98 13.56
CA THR A 228 6.59 1.01 14.56
C THR A 228 7.18 1.24 15.96
N LYS A 229 6.36 0.98 16.98
CA LYS A 229 6.82 0.84 18.37
C LYS A 229 7.40 -0.57 18.54
N TRP A 230 8.56 -0.69 19.22
CA TRP A 230 9.23 -2.00 19.40
C TRP A 230 8.32 -3.06 20.03
N ALA A 231 7.55 -2.67 21.05
CA ALA A 231 6.58 -3.56 21.71
C ALA A 231 5.48 -4.09 20.77
N SER A 232 5.15 -3.35 19.69
CA SER A 232 4.13 -3.77 18.72
C SER A 232 4.62 -4.79 17.70
N LEU A 233 5.94 -4.91 17.48
CA LEU A 233 6.52 -5.94 16.61
C LEU A 233 6.34 -7.34 17.19
N LEU A 234 6.69 -7.53 18.46
CA LEU A 234 6.46 -8.79 19.17
C LEU A 234 4.97 -9.05 19.39
N GLY A 235 4.19 -7.98 19.69
CA GLY A 235 2.75 -8.09 19.89
C GLY A 235 1.99 -8.45 18.61
N LYS A 236 2.35 -7.93 17.46
CA LYS A 236 1.71 -8.28 16.18
C LYS A 236 1.93 -9.73 15.76
N VAL A 237 3.04 -10.34 16.20
CA VAL A 237 3.31 -11.77 15.94
C VAL A 237 2.55 -12.69 16.90
N LEU A 238 2.29 -12.23 18.12
CA LEU A 238 1.83 -13.10 19.22
C LEU A 238 0.36 -12.84 19.69
N LEU A 239 -0.34 -11.76 19.30
CA LEU A 239 -1.56 -11.34 19.98
C LEU A 239 -2.87 -11.48 19.20
N THR A 240 -3.83 -11.91 19.92
CA THR A 240 -5.26 -12.24 19.79
C THR A 240 -6.07 -11.57 18.68
N ASN A 241 -5.94 -10.27 18.43
CA ASN A 241 -6.70 -9.58 17.37
C ASN A 241 -6.27 -10.02 15.96
N SER A 242 -4.97 -10.22 15.74
CA SER A 242 -4.46 -10.68 14.45
C SER A 242 -4.88 -12.12 14.12
N ALA A 243 -5.11 -12.98 15.13
CA ALA A 243 -5.61 -14.31 14.93
C ALA A 243 -7.09 -14.29 14.48
N LYS A 244 -7.91 -13.43 15.11
CA LYS A 244 -9.31 -13.25 14.72
C LYS A 244 -9.41 -12.75 13.28
N TRP A 245 -8.63 -11.75 12.89
CA TRP A 245 -8.67 -11.20 11.53
C TRP A 245 -8.26 -12.23 10.47
N ARG A 246 -7.27 -13.08 10.77
CA ARG A 246 -6.91 -14.20 9.87
C ARG A 246 -8.01 -15.23 9.77
N TYR A 247 -8.62 -15.58 10.91
CA TYR A 247 -9.76 -16.49 10.93
C TYR A 247 -10.91 -15.94 10.10
N ASP A 248 -11.24 -14.64 10.23
CA ASP A 248 -12.30 -13.99 9.48
C ASP A 248 -12.01 -13.96 7.97
N ALA A 249 -10.76 -13.71 7.56
CA ALA A 249 -10.36 -13.80 6.16
C ALA A 249 -10.59 -15.22 5.60
N TYR A 250 -10.15 -16.26 6.30
CA TYR A 250 -10.42 -17.63 5.87
C TYR A 250 -11.90 -18.00 5.85
N ARG A 251 -12.71 -17.42 6.73
CA ARG A 251 -14.16 -17.68 6.80
C ARG A 251 -14.94 -16.98 5.72
N TYR A 252 -14.64 -15.71 5.46
CA TYR A 252 -15.47 -14.82 4.64
C TYR A 252 -14.93 -14.64 3.24
N ASP A 253 -13.64 -14.48 3.07
CA ASP A 253 -13.03 -14.29 1.75
C ASP A 253 -12.71 -15.64 1.08
N GLU A 254 -12.15 -16.61 1.82
CA GLU A 254 -11.85 -17.96 1.30
C GLU A 254 -13.01 -18.95 1.43
N ASN A 255 -14.11 -18.56 2.05
CA ASN A 255 -15.30 -19.38 2.28
C ASN A 255 -15.01 -20.78 2.91
N LEU A 256 -13.97 -20.87 3.74
CA LEU A 256 -13.61 -22.11 4.42
C LEU A 256 -14.55 -22.40 5.60
N ASN A 257 -14.77 -23.70 5.90
CA ASN A 257 -15.53 -24.10 7.09
C ASN A 257 -14.78 -23.71 8.39
N PRO A 258 -15.48 -23.65 9.56
CA PRO A 258 -14.89 -23.20 10.83
C PRO A 258 -13.63 -23.97 11.24
N THR A 259 -13.62 -25.28 11.06
CA THR A 259 -12.49 -26.14 11.45
C THR A 259 -11.25 -25.86 10.61
N LYS A 260 -11.40 -25.76 9.27
CA LYS A 260 -10.30 -25.42 8.38
C LYS A 260 -9.79 -24.00 8.65
N SER A 261 -10.69 -23.03 8.85
CA SER A 261 -10.31 -21.64 9.17
C SER A 261 -9.48 -21.57 10.45
N PHE A 262 -9.84 -22.32 11.49
CA PHE A 262 -9.07 -22.41 12.72
C PHE A 262 -7.68 -23.02 12.49
N LEU A 263 -7.59 -24.16 11.80
CA LEU A 263 -6.33 -24.83 11.50
C LEU A 263 -5.40 -23.93 10.67
N TYR A 264 -5.95 -23.22 9.68
CA TYR A 264 -5.19 -22.30 8.85
C TYR A 264 -4.71 -21.06 9.63
N THR A 265 -5.51 -20.59 10.58
CA THR A 265 -5.12 -19.49 11.48
C THR A 265 -3.91 -19.87 12.34
N VAL A 266 -3.93 -21.06 12.94
CA VAL A 266 -2.81 -21.58 13.74
C VAL A 266 -1.56 -21.75 12.86
N ARG A 267 -1.73 -22.38 11.69
CA ARG A 267 -0.63 -22.55 10.71
C ARG A 267 0.00 -21.23 10.30
N ASN A 268 -0.82 -20.23 10.03
CA ASN A 268 -0.36 -18.89 9.66
C ASN A 268 0.49 -18.25 10.79
N GLY A 269 0.10 -18.41 12.04
CA GLY A 269 0.89 -17.97 13.19
C GLY A 269 2.27 -18.61 13.23
N CYS A 270 2.37 -19.93 13.03
CA CYS A 270 3.65 -20.64 12.99
C CYS A 270 4.55 -20.16 11.84
N TYR A 271 3.99 -20.01 10.63
CA TYR A 271 4.76 -19.49 9.49
C TYR A 271 5.17 -18.02 9.66
N GLY A 272 4.38 -17.22 10.38
CA GLY A 272 4.73 -15.85 10.75
C GLY A 272 6.01 -15.79 11.60
N LEU A 273 6.20 -16.72 12.53
CA LEU A 273 7.43 -16.86 13.31
C LEU A 273 8.63 -17.24 12.42
N VAL A 274 8.44 -18.22 11.54
CA VAL A 274 9.49 -18.63 10.57
C VAL A 274 9.89 -17.47 9.66
N LYS A 275 8.91 -16.70 9.16
CA LYS A 275 9.15 -15.49 8.37
C LYS A 275 10.03 -14.51 9.13
N TRP A 276 9.70 -14.23 10.39
CA TRP A 276 10.45 -13.29 11.21
C TRP A 276 11.90 -13.74 11.43
N MET A 277 12.14 -15.04 11.68
CA MET A 277 13.49 -15.57 11.88
C MET A 277 14.33 -15.57 10.61
N LYS A 278 13.71 -15.80 9.44
CA LYS A 278 14.44 -16.05 8.18
C LYS A 278 14.64 -14.80 7.33
N TYR A 279 13.72 -13.85 7.37
CA TYR A 279 13.68 -12.73 6.42
C TYR A 279 13.78 -11.34 7.08
N VAL A 280 14.15 -11.29 8.36
CA VAL A 280 14.45 -10.05 9.07
C VAL A 280 15.95 -9.95 9.23
N GLU A 281 16.56 -8.99 8.55
CA GLU A 281 18.00 -8.74 8.58
C GLU A 281 18.29 -7.49 9.41
N ARG A 282 19.37 -7.51 10.18
CA ARG A 282 19.94 -6.34 10.85
C ARG A 282 21.13 -5.85 10.04
N LYS A 283 21.06 -4.58 9.61
CA LYS A 283 22.17 -3.88 8.94
C LYS A 283 22.99 -3.09 9.93
#